data_ff6de2a1a1cc4d01d5eb93a0a202be76
#
_entry.id   ff6de2a1a1cc4d01d5eb93a0a202be76
#
_cell.length_a   1.000
_cell.length_b   1.000
_cell.length_c   1.000
_cell.angle_alpha   90.00
_cell.angle_beta   90.00
_cell.angle_gamma   90.00
#
_symmetry.space_group_name_H-M   'P 1'
#
loop_
_entity.id
_entity.type
_entity.pdbx_description
1 polymer ?
#
loop_
_entity_poly.entity_id
_entity_poly.type
_entity_poly.pdbx_seq_one_letter_code
_entity_poly.pdbx_strand_id
1 'polypeptide(L)'
;MKPGAVFVDHTTDSADLARELFAVCKKRGLGFLDAPVSGGQAGAVNGVLTVMVGGESDVFEKAKPVIDAYACNVTHLGPAGSGQLAKMVNQIALAGAVQGLSEAIAFGMNAGLDMKKVLKVLEKGAAGSWQMANRGETMVDDKFDFGFAIDWMRKDLGIAMAEARRNGSSLPVTALVDQFYGELQAMGAARMDTSSLIKRLPRKKA
;
A
#
# COMPACT_ATOMS: atom_id res chain seq x y z
N MET A 1 14.54 22.09 13.69
CA MET A 1 14.31 22.70 12.35
C MET A 1 14.28 24.21 12.51
N LYS A 2 14.67 24.96 11.48
CA LYS A 2 14.58 26.43 11.47
C LYS A 2 13.12 26.88 11.23
N PRO A 3 12.68 28.04 11.77
CA PRO A 3 11.38 28.60 11.42
C PRO A 3 11.18 28.69 9.90
N GLY A 4 9.98 28.38 9.42
CA GLY A 4 9.65 28.35 8.00
C GLY A 4 10.12 27.12 7.22
N ALA A 5 10.81 26.14 7.86
CA ALA A 5 11.11 24.86 7.23
C ALA A 5 9.84 24.02 7.11
N VAL A 6 9.81 23.13 6.12
CA VAL A 6 8.72 22.17 5.91
C VAL A 6 9.17 20.79 6.37
N PHE A 7 8.35 20.14 7.18
CA PHE A 7 8.48 18.71 7.53
C PHE A 7 7.53 17.91 6.64
N VAL A 8 8.09 17.05 5.78
CA VAL A 8 7.34 16.13 4.93
C VAL A 8 7.49 14.74 5.51
N ASP A 9 6.38 14.15 5.95
CA ASP A 9 6.35 12.82 6.55
C ASP A 9 5.83 11.77 5.55
N HIS A 10 6.71 10.90 5.09
CA HIS A 10 6.39 9.79 4.18
C HIS A 10 5.98 8.49 4.90
N THR A 11 5.97 8.49 6.23
CA THR A 11 5.54 7.33 7.01
C THR A 11 4.06 7.04 6.76
N THR A 12 3.70 5.77 6.66
CA THR A 12 2.29 5.37 6.73
C THR A 12 1.88 5.19 8.18
N ASP A 13 0.99 6.06 8.66
CA ASP A 13 0.46 6.07 10.03
C ASP A 13 -1.01 6.53 10.05
N SER A 14 -1.56 6.79 11.24
CA SER A 14 -2.94 7.26 11.39
C SER A 14 -3.12 8.72 10.93
N ALA A 15 -4.31 9.04 10.44
CA ALA A 15 -4.65 10.42 10.11
C ALA A 15 -4.69 11.31 11.35
N ASP A 16 -4.97 10.75 12.53
CA ASP A 16 -4.96 11.51 13.79
C ASP A 16 -3.55 11.93 14.18
N LEU A 17 -2.56 11.03 14.09
CA LEU A 17 -1.16 11.39 14.32
C LEU A 17 -0.70 12.50 13.36
N ALA A 18 -1.08 12.41 12.07
CA ALA A 18 -0.77 13.46 11.10
C ALA A 18 -1.35 14.82 11.52
N ARG A 19 -2.60 14.85 12.01
CA ARG A 19 -3.24 16.09 12.51
C ARG A 19 -2.57 16.62 13.78
N GLU A 20 -2.15 15.75 14.68
CA GLU A 20 -1.39 16.13 15.89
C GLU A 20 -0.03 16.74 15.52
N LEU A 21 0.73 16.09 14.63
CA LEU A 21 2.02 16.59 14.15
C LEU A 21 1.88 17.92 13.42
N PHE A 22 0.85 18.08 12.59
CA PHE A 22 0.50 19.33 11.95
C PHE A 22 0.31 20.45 12.99
N ALA A 23 -0.48 20.21 14.05
CA ALA A 23 -0.74 21.21 15.09
C ALA A 23 0.54 21.58 15.87
N VAL A 24 1.42 20.59 16.13
CA VAL A 24 2.72 20.82 16.79
C VAL A 24 3.66 21.63 15.90
N CYS A 25 3.75 21.28 14.61
CA CYS A 25 4.58 21.99 13.63
C CYS A 25 4.13 23.44 13.48
N LYS A 26 2.82 23.67 13.34
CA LYS A 26 2.23 25.00 13.20
C LYS A 26 2.53 25.90 14.39
N LYS A 27 2.44 25.40 15.64
CA LYS A 27 2.82 26.14 16.86
C LYS A 27 4.30 26.56 16.88
N ARG A 28 5.15 25.85 16.13
CA ARG A 28 6.60 26.11 16.04
C ARG A 28 7.00 26.91 14.78
N GLY A 29 6.04 27.39 14.01
CA GLY A 29 6.28 28.11 12.76
C GLY A 29 6.88 27.23 11.66
N LEU A 30 6.57 25.93 11.67
CA LEU A 30 7.00 24.95 10.67
C LEU A 30 5.80 24.54 9.79
N GLY A 31 6.05 24.33 8.50
CA GLY A 31 5.12 23.62 7.63
C GLY A 31 5.12 22.12 7.92
N PHE A 32 3.98 21.45 7.74
CA PHE A 32 3.87 20.00 7.86
C PHE A 32 3.02 19.44 6.72
N LEU A 33 3.48 18.34 6.14
CA LEU A 33 2.74 17.55 5.14
C LEU A 33 2.81 16.07 5.54
N ASP A 34 1.65 15.42 5.62
CA ASP A 34 1.57 13.96 5.60
C ASP A 34 1.56 13.50 4.14
N ALA A 35 2.57 12.75 3.75
CA ALA A 35 2.86 12.47 2.35
C ALA A 35 3.22 10.99 2.12
N PRO A 36 2.40 10.03 2.58
CA PRO A 36 2.66 8.62 2.34
C PRO A 36 2.76 8.29 0.85
N VAL A 37 3.50 7.22 0.56
CA VAL A 37 3.88 6.88 -0.81
C VAL A 37 3.32 5.52 -1.25
N SER A 38 3.20 5.35 -2.56
CA SER A 38 2.99 4.06 -3.24
C SER A 38 4.07 3.88 -4.32
N GLY A 39 4.44 2.61 -4.60
CA GLY A 39 5.51 2.24 -5.55
C GLY A 39 6.59 1.37 -4.94
N GLY A 40 6.64 1.26 -3.59
CA GLY A 40 7.58 0.43 -2.86
C GLY A 40 9.04 0.78 -3.12
N GLN A 41 9.94 -0.15 -2.82
CA GLN A 41 11.39 0.04 -3.01
C GLN A 41 11.74 0.34 -4.47
N ALA A 42 11.14 -0.37 -5.43
CA ALA A 42 11.41 -0.14 -6.85
C ALA A 42 11.01 1.26 -7.29
N GLY A 43 9.86 1.77 -6.84
CA GLY A 43 9.43 3.15 -7.12
C GLY A 43 10.38 4.18 -6.53
N ALA A 44 10.90 3.95 -5.32
CA ALA A 44 11.86 4.84 -4.68
C ALA A 44 13.21 4.86 -5.42
N VAL A 45 13.75 3.68 -5.76
CA VAL A 45 15.03 3.56 -6.50
C VAL A 45 14.97 4.23 -7.87
N ASN A 46 13.85 4.10 -8.56
CA ASN A 46 13.67 4.64 -9.91
C ASN A 46 13.13 6.09 -9.94
N GLY A 47 12.86 6.71 -8.79
CA GLY A 47 12.30 8.06 -8.73
C GLY A 47 10.89 8.19 -9.30
N VAL A 48 10.08 7.13 -9.21
CA VAL A 48 8.73 7.07 -9.80
C VAL A 48 7.65 6.77 -8.75
N LEU A 49 7.81 7.29 -7.54
CA LEU A 49 6.81 7.16 -6.49
C LEU A 49 5.51 7.91 -6.83
N THR A 50 4.39 7.40 -6.35
CA THR A 50 3.16 8.17 -6.20
C THR A 50 3.09 8.68 -4.76
N VAL A 51 2.91 10.00 -4.58
CA VAL A 51 2.87 10.66 -3.28
C VAL A 51 1.49 11.27 -3.05
N MET A 52 0.84 10.86 -1.96
CA MET A 52 -0.48 11.31 -1.55
C MET A 52 -0.33 12.36 -0.44
N VAL A 53 -0.60 13.64 -0.72
CA VAL A 53 -0.22 14.73 0.19
C VAL A 53 -1.44 15.32 0.90
N GLY A 54 -1.37 15.41 2.24
CA GLY A 54 -2.25 16.18 3.09
C GLY A 54 -1.49 17.34 3.76
N GLY A 55 -2.16 18.49 3.95
CA GLY A 55 -1.59 19.66 4.60
C GLY A 55 -2.09 20.98 4.02
N GLU A 56 -1.49 22.09 4.40
CA GLU A 56 -1.82 23.42 3.84
C GLU A 56 -1.28 23.55 2.39
N SER A 57 -2.08 24.14 1.50
CA SER A 57 -1.78 24.23 0.07
C SER A 57 -0.50 25.01 -0.23
N ASP A 58 -0.26 26.11 0.48
CA ASP A 58 0.94 26.95 0.32
C ASP A 58 2.22 26.20 0.79
N VAL A 59 2.09 25.36 1.82
CA VAL A 59 3.17 24.47 2.29
C VAL A 59 3.44 23.38 1.25
N PHE A 60 2.39 22.83 0.63
CA PHE A 60 2.51 21.87 -0.46
C PHE A 60 3.24 22.44 -1.67
N GLU A 61 2.83 23.62 -2.17
CA GLU A 61 3.47 24.25 -3.31
C GLU A 61 4.98 24.52 -3.05
N LYS A 62 5.34 24.85 -1.82
CA LYS A 62 6.72 25.06 -1.40
C LYS A 62 7.57 23.79 -1.40
N ALA A 63 6.96 22.64 -1.01
CA ALA A 63 7.65 21.35 -0.93
C ALA A 63 7.66 20.60 -2.26
N LYS A 64 6.66 20.83 -3.12
CA LYS A 64 6.42 20.09 -4.36
C LYS A 64 7.65 19.95 -5.26
N PRO A 65 8.47 21.01 -5.52
CA PRO A 65 9.64 20.89 -6.39
C PRO A 65 10.69 19.88 -5.87
N VAL A 66 10.74 19.68 -4.54
CA VAL A 66 11.64 18.68 -3.93
C VAL A 66 11.04 17.29 -4.04
N ILE A 67 9.72 17.15 -3.84
CA ILE A 67 9.01 15.86 -3.94
C ILE A 67 9.03 15.35 -5.39
N ASP A 68 8.88 16.22 -6.38
CA ASP A 68 8.91 15.89 -7.80
C ASP A 68 10.26 15.27 -8.25
N ALA A 69 11.33 15.47 -7.49
CA ALA A 69 12.64 14.88 -7.80
C ALA A 69 12.69 13.35 -7.62
N TYR A 70 11.75 12.76 -6.88
CA TYR A 70 11.70 11.31 -6.61
C TYR A 70 10.31 10.68 -6.82
N ALA A 71 9.38 11.43 -7.40
CA ALA A 71 8.01 10.99 -7.62
C ALA A 71 7.53 11.33 -9.03
N CYS A 72 6.76 10.45 -9.64
CA CYS A 72 6.12 10.67 -10.95
C CYS A 72 4.68 11.19 -10.83
N ASN A 73 4.06 11.06 -9.67
CA ASN A 73 2.72 11.54 -9.40
C ASN A 73 2.64 12.09 -7.97
N VAL A 74 2.40 13.39 -7.84
CA VAL A 74 2.32 14.09 -6.55
C VAL A 74 1.01 14.85 -6.50
N THR A 75 0.12 14.48 -5.59
CA THR A 75 -1.23 15.06 -5.54
C THR A 75 -1.56 15.55 -4.14
N HIS A 76 -1.93 16.82 -4.04
CA HIS A 76 -2.51 17.41 -2.82
C HIS A 76 -3.98 17.01 -2.70
N LEU A 77 -4.34 16.34 -1.63
CA LEU A 77 -5.65 15.69 -1.44
C LEU A 77 -6.54 16.40 -0.40
N GLY A 78 -6.00 17.43 0.28
CA GLY A 78 -6.78 18.18 1.26
C GLY A 78 -5.97 18.51 2.52
N PRO A 79 -6.64 18.84 3.65
CA PRO A 79 -5.96 19.20 4.89
C PRO A 79 -5.15 18.06 5.49
N ALA A 80 -4.39 18.35 6.55
CA ALA A 80 -3.56 17.37 7.25
C ALA A 80 -4.37 16.10 7.63
N GLY A 81 -3.77 14.94 7.34
CA GLY A 81 -4.38 13.62 7.46
C GLY A 81 -5.01 13.09 6.17
N SER A 82 -5.21 13.93 5.14
CA SER A 82 -5.80 13.48 3.87
C SER A 82 -4.89 12.53 3.10
N GLY A 83 -3.57 12.71 3.16
CA GLY A 83 -2.60 11.79 2.58
C GLY A 83 -2.69 10.42 3.24
N GLN A 84 -2.74 10.36 4.58
CA GLN A 84 -2.88 9.10 5.32
C GLN A 84 -4.20 8.40 5.02
N LEU A 85 -5.33 9.13 4.94
CA LEU A 85 -6.62 8.56 4.55
C LEU A 85 -6.57 7.98 3.13
N ALA A 86 -5.96 8.68 2.18
CA ALA A 86 -5.78 8.16 0.82
C ALA A 86 -4.89 6.91 0.80
N LYS A 87 -3.85 6.86 1.64
CA LYS A 87 -3.04 5.65 1.79
C LYS A 87 -3.84 4.48 2.36
N MET A 88 -4.75 4.71 3.31
CA MET A 88 -5.66 3.66 3.80
C MET A 88 -6.56 3.12 2.67
N VAL A 89 -7.12 4.00 1.83
CA VAL A 89 -7.89 3.59 0.64
C VAL A 89 -7.05 2.69 -0.27
N ASN A 90 -5.79 3.08 -0.54
CA ASN A 90 -4.87 2.27 -1.32
C ASN A 90 -4.64 0.88 -0.70
N GLN A 91 -4.40 0.80 0.61
CA GLN A 91 -4.11 -0.48 1.27
C GLN A 91 -5.33 -1.40 1.34
N ILE A 92 -6.53 -0.85 1.54
CA ILE A 92 -7.80 -1.59 1.46
C ILE A 92 -7.97 -2.22 0.07
N ALA A 93 -7.80 -1.43 -1.00
CA ALA A 93 -7.92 -1.90 -2.37
C ALA A 93 -6.84 -2.96 -2.70
N LEU A 94 -5.61 -2.72 -2.26
CA LEU A 94 -4.48 -3.64 -2.46
C LEU A 94 -4.74 -5.00 -1.81
N ALA A 95 -5.24 -5.03 -0.57
CA ALA A 95 -5.53 -6.27 0.14
C ALA A 95 -6.52 -7.16 -0.63
N GLY A 96 -7.61 -6.58 -1.11
CA GLY A 96 -8.60 -7.29 -1.91
C GLY A 96 -8.04 -7.79 -3.25
N ALA A 97 -7.27 -6.95 -3.94
CA ALA A 97 -6.67 -7.30 -5.23
C ALA A 97 -5.68 -8.48 -5.11
N VAL A 98 -4.81 -8.48 -4.09
CA VAL A 98 -3.83 -9.56 -3.87
C VAL A 98 -4.52 -10.85 -3.47
N GLN A 99 -5.55 -10.79 -2.62
CA GLN A 99 -6.30 -12.00 -2.23
C GLN A 99 -7.04 -12.60 -3.43
N GLY A 100 -7.77 -11.80 -4.21
CA GLY A 100 -8.46 -12.26 -5.40
C GLY A 100 -7.52 -12.86 -6.43
N LEU A 101 -6.36 -12.24 -6.66
CA LEU A 101 -5.32 -12.77 -7.55
C LEU A 101 -4.76 -14.10 -7.04
N SER A 102 -4.53 -14.22 -5.71
CA SER A 102 -4.05 -15.45 -5.09
C SER A 102 -5.01 -16.63 -5.33
N GLU A 103 -6.31 -16.40 -5.14
CA GLU A 103 -7.35 -17.41 -5.37
C GLU A 103 -7.44 -17.79 -6.85
N ALA A 104 -7.42 -16.80 -7.75
CA ALA A 104 -7.47 -17.03 -9.19
C ALA A 104 -6.28 -17.87 -9.68
N ILE A 105 -5.06 -17.57 -9.22
CA ILE A 105 -3.87 -18.35 -9.58
C ILE A 105 -3.96 -19.77 -9.02
N ALA A 106 -4.30 -19.92 -7.73
CA ALA A 106 -4.43 -21.25 -7.13
C ALA A 106 -5.50 -22.11 -7.82
N PHE A 107 -6.64 -21.51 -8.16
CA PHE A 107 -7.71 -22.17 -8.94
C PHE A 107 -7.19 -22.63 -10.30
N GLY A 108 -6.55 -21.77 -11.07
CA GLY A 108 -6.02 -22.10 -12.39
C GLY A 108 -4.96 -23.20 -12.35
N MET A 109 -4.04 -23.17 -11.37
CA MET A 109 -3.05 -24.24 -11.16
C MET A 109 -3.72 -25.58 -10.86
N ASN A 110 -4.74 -25.59 -10.02
CA ASN A 110 -5.50 -26.80 -9.70
C ASN A 110 -6.30 -27.34 -10.90
N ALA A 111 -6.78 -26.44 -11.77
CA ALA A 111 -7.46 -26.78 -13.03
C ALA A 111 -6.48 -27.25 -14.14
N GLY A 112 -5.16 -27.20 -13.90
CA GLY A 112 -4.15 -27.64 -14.86
C GLY A 112 -3.84 -26.61 -15.96
N LEU A 113 -4.14 -25.32 -15.74
CA LEU A 113 -3.83 -24.26 -16.70
C LEU A 113 -2.37 -23.82 -16.58
N ASP A 114 -1.76 -23.46 -17.73
CA ASP A 114 -0.50 -22.71 -17.76
C ASP A 114 -0.77 -21.27 -17.27
N MET A 115 -0.59 -21.06 -15.97
CA MET A 115 -0.94 -19.78 -15.35
C MET A 115 -0.12 -18.60 -15.86
N LYS A 116 1.12 -18.81 -16.31
CA LYS A 116 1.90 -17.72 -16.91
C LYS A 116 1.29 -17.22 -18.22
N LYS A 117 0.75 -18.12 -19.05
CA LYS A 117 0.01 -17.74 -20.26
C LYS A 117 -1.33 -17.08 -19.92
N VAL A 118 -2.05 -17.62 -18.95
CA VAL A 118 -3.35 -17.05 -18.51
C VAL A 118 -3.17 -15.63 -18.02
N LEU A 119 -2.18 -15.36 -17.14
CA LEU A 119 -1.91 -14.02 -16.62
C LEU A 119 -1.62 -13.01 -17.73
N LYS A 120 -0.81 -13.38 -18.74
CA LYS A 120 -0.53 -12.50 -19.91
C LYS A 120 -1.78 -12.15 -20.70
N VAL A 121 -2.74 -13.06 -20.82
CA VAL A 121 -4.01 -12.80 -21.51
C VAL A 121 -4.89 -11.85 -20.69
N LEU A 122 -4.93 -12.01 -19.36
CA LEU A 122 -5.82 -11.26 -18.47
C LEU A 122 -5.28 -9.89 -18.08
N GLU A 123 -3.97 -9.68 -18.15
CA GLU A 123 -3.27 -8.48 -17.64
C GLU A 123 -3.86 -7.16 -18.14
N LYS A 124 -4.29 -7.13 -19.42
CA LYS A 124 -4.85 -5.94 -20.09
C LYS A 124 -6.38 -5.89 -20.05
N GLY A 125 -7.02 -6.89 -19.46
CA GLY A 125 -8.48 -6.98 -19.32
C GLY A 125 -8.99 -6.35 -18.02
N ALA A 126 -10.29 -6.46 -17.81
CA ALA A 126 -10.98 -5.91 -16.64
C ALA A 126 -10.48 -6.47 -15.29
N ALA A 127 -9.92 -7.69 -15.27
CA ALA A 127 -9.31 -8.31 -14.10
C ALA A 127 -7.84 -7.90 -13.90
N GLY A 128 -7.25 -7.15 -14.83
CA GLY A 128 -5.87 -6.71 -14.77
C GLY A 128 -5.59 -5.78 -13.58
N SER A 129 -4.38 -5.86 -13.06
CA SER A 129 -3.92 -5.02 -11.96
C SER A 129 -2.39 -4.94 -11.96
N TRP A 130 -1.85 -3.92 -11.29
CA TRP A 130 -0.41 -3.84 -11.06
C TRP A 130 0.12 -5.13 -10.40
N GLN A 131 -0.65 -5.70 -9.47
CA GLN A 131 -0.27 -6.95 -8.79
C GLN A 131 -0.21 -8.13 -9.76
N MET A 132 -1.18 -8.25 -10.67
CA MET A 132 -1.14 -9.28 -11.70
C MET A 132 0.09 -9.15 -12.60
N ALA A 133 0.37 -7.94 -13.10
CA ALA A 133 1.49 -7.66 -14.00
C ALA A 133 2.86 -7.86 -13.34
N ASN A 134 3.01 -7.48 -12.06
CA ASN A 134 4.32 -7.43 -11.40
C ASN A 134 4.55 -8.54 -10.37
N ARG A 135 3.52 -9.28 -9.96
CA ARG A 135 3.58 -10.34 -8.96
C ARG A 135 3.03 -11.68 -9.45
N GLY A 136 2.18 -11.69 -10.47
CA GLY A 136 1.51 -12.90 -10.93
C GLY A 136 2.47 -14.04 -11.24
N GLU A 137 3.50 -13.82 -12.04
CA GLU A 137 4.48 -14.86 -12.38
C GLU A 137 5.30 -15.31 -11.17
N THR A 138 5.71 -14.39 -10.29
CA THR A 138 6.46 -14.74 -9.06
C THR A 138 5.61 -15.53 -8.07
N MET A 139 4.29 -15.29 -8.03
CA MET A 139 3.34 -16.09 -7.24
C MET A 139 3.22 -17.53 -7.78
N VAL A 140 3.23 -17.71 -9.10
CA VAL A 140 3.27 -19.03 -9.73
C VAL A 140 4.58 -19.75 -9.40
N ASP A 141 5.70 -19.04 -9.42
CA ASP A 141 7.05 -19.59 -9.13
C ASP A 141 7.35 -19.73 -7.64
N ASP A 142 6.42 -19.41 -6.73
CA ASP A 142 6.59 -19.45 -5.27
C ASP A 142 7.76 -18.58 -4.75
N LYS A 143 7.97 -17.39 -5.36
CA LYS A 143 9.04 -16.44 -5.04
C LYS A 143 8.46 -15.18 -4.37
N PHE A 144 8.95 -14.85 -3.14
CA PHE A 144 8.38 -13.77 -2.31
C PHE A 144 9.41 -12.95 -1.54
N ASP A 145 10.71 -13.09 -1.84
CA ASP A 145 11.78 -12.34 -1.16
C ASP A 145 12.03 -11.00 -1.85
N PHE A 146 11.02 -10.12 -1.77
CA PHE A 146 11.04 -8.77 -2.33
C PHE A 146 9.83 -7.96 -1.86
N GLY A 147 9.78 -6.71 -2.27
CA GLY A 147 8.60 -5.88 -2.25
C GLY A 147 8.18 -5.40 -0.86
N PHE A 148 6.92 -5.67 -0.49
CA PHE A 148 6.28 -5.09 0.68
C PHE A 148 5.90 -6.18 1.69
N ALA A 149 6.61 -6.20 2.83
CA ALA A 149 6.48 -7.25 3.82
C ALA A 149 5.07 -7.33 4.46
N ILE A 150 4.65 -8.55 4.79
CA ILE A 150 3.39 -8.84 5.50
C ILE A 150 3.27 -8.03 6.80
N ASP A 151 4.35 -7.89 7.59
CA ASP A 151 4.32 -7.10 8.84
C ASP A 151 3.84 -5.67 8.62
N TRP A 152 4.34 -5.02 7.56
CA TRP A 152 3.95 -3.66 7.23
C TRP A 152 2.51 -3.59 6.71
N MET A 153 2.09 -4.58 5.91
CA MET A 153 0.71 -4.64 5.43
C MET A 153 -0.27 -4.81 6.58
N ARG A 154 0.01 -5.68 7.54
CA ARG A 154 -0.84 -5.86 8.73
C ARG A 154 -0.92 -4.60 9.59
N LYS A 155 0.21 -3.90 9.77
CA LYS A 155 0.19 -2.58 10.40
C LYS A 155 -0.76 -1.63 9.67
N ASP A 156 -0.65 -1.53 8.36
CA ASP A 156 -1.46 -0.61 7.55
C ASP A 156 -2.95 -0.98 7.59
N LEU A 157 -3.29 -2.27 7.50
CA LEU A 157 -4.69 -2.73 7.61
C LEU A 157 -5.25 -2.49 9.01
N GLY A 158 -4.44 -2.65 10.05
CA GLY A 158 -4.82 -2.31 11.44
C GLY A 158 -5.18 -0.84 11.59
N ILE A 159 -4.39 0.07 11.00
CA ILE A 159 -4.68 1.52 10.96
C ILE A 159 -5.99 1.79 10.20
N ALA A 160 -6.17 1.20 9.03
CA ALA A 160 -7.38 1.36 8.22
C ALA A 160 -8.64 0.87 8.96
N MET A 161 -8.56 -0.27 9.65
CA MET A 161 -9.68 -0.81 10.44
C MET A 161 -9.98 0.04 11.68
N ALA A 162 -8.97 0.65 12.30
CA ALA A 162 -9.17 1.61 13.39
C ALA A 162 -9.91 2.86 12.92
N GLU A 163 -9.50 3.41 11.78
CA GLU A 163 -10.17 4.55 11.14
C GLU A 163 -11.60 4.19 10.72
N ALA A 164 -11.82 3.00 10.16
CA ALA A 164 -13.15 2.53 9.76
C ALA A 164 -14.13 2.48 10.96
N ARG A 165 -13.68 2.04 12.14
CA ARG A 165 -14.50 2.09 13.36
C ARG A 165 -14.87 3.51 13.75
N ARG A 166 -13.98 4.48 13.51
CA ARG A 166 -14.20 5.89 13.84
C ARG A 166 -15.17 6.58 12.86
N ASN A 167 -15.07 6.28 11.57
CA ASN A 167 -15.87 6.92 10.53
C ASN A 167 -17.13 6.12 10.12
N GLY A 168 -17.39 4.96 10.75
CA GLY A 168 -18.56 4.13 10.50
C GLY A 168 -18.48 3.25 9.24
N SER A 169 -17.31 3.12 8.61
CA SER A 169 -17.14 2.27 7.42
C SER A 169 -17.11 0.77 7.79
N SER A 170 -17.66 -0.07 6.91
CA SER A 170 -17.58 -1.52 7.02
C SER A 170 -16.52 -2.07 6.08
N LEU A 171 -15.55 -2.83 6.61
CA LEU A 171 -14.41 -3.38 5.87
C LEU A 171 -14.30 -4.92 6.03
N PRO A 172 -15.35 -5.70 5.66
CA PRO A 172 -15.35 -7.15 5.91
C PRO A 172 -14.23 -7.89 5.17
N VAL A 173 -13.95 -7.55 3.91
CA VAL A 173 -12.89 -8.17 3.12
C VAL A 173 -11.50 -7.83 3.70
N THR A 174 -11.28 -6.58 4.07
CA THR A 174 -10.02 -6.12 4.68
C THR A 174 -9.74 -6.85 5.99
N ALA A 175 -10.75 -6.99 6.84
CA ALA A 175 -10.62 -7.71 8.12
C ALA A 175 -10.30 -9.19 7.92
N LEU A 176 -10.93 -9.84 6.93
CA LEU A 176 -10.66 -11.24 6.59
C LEU A 176 -9.23 -11.41 6.05
N VAL A 177 -8.80 -10.54 5.14
CA VAL A 177 -7.45 -10.60 4.56
C VAL A 177 -6.37 -10.30 5.61
N ASP A 178 -6.62 -9.40 6.56
CA ASP A 178 -5.69 -9.20 7.69
C ASP A 178 -5.48 -10.48 8.49
N GLN A 179 -6.56 -11.24 8.75
CA GLN A 179 -6.43 -12.54 9.43
C GLN A 179 -5.61 -13.54 8.62
N PHE A 180 -5.80 -13.57 7.31
CA PHE A 180 -5.00 -14.41 6.42
C PHE A 180 -3.52 -14.06 6.47
N TYR A 181 -3.17 -12.79 6.53
CA TYR A 181 -1.78 -12.37 6.76
C TYR A 181 -1.28 -12.79 8.16
N GLY A 182 -2.16 -12.77 9.17
CA GLY A 182 -1.82 -13.28 10.52
C GLY A 182 -1.45 -14.77 10.52
N GLU A 183 -2.16 -15.59 9.74
CA GLU A 183 -1.82 -17.01 9.58
C GLU A 183 -0.44 -17.17 8.92
N LEU A 184 -0.11 -16.37 7.90
CA LEU A 184 1.20 -16.40 7.28
C LEU A 184 2.32 -15.95 8.23
N GLN A 185 2.09 -14.97 9.11
CA GLN A 185 3.05 -14.61 10.15
C GLN A 185 3.32 -15.80 11.09
N ALA A 186 2.25 -16.51 11.51
CA ALA A 186 2.38 -17.70 12.34
C ALA A 186 3.15 -18.84 11.64
N MET A 187 3.13 -18.89 10.30
CA MET A 187 3.93 -19.80 9.48
C MET A 187 5.37 -19.33 9.24
N GLY A 188 5.81 -18.23 9.85
CA GLY A 188 7.16 -17.68 9.70
C GLY A 188 7.36 -16.78 8.46
N ALA A 189 6.28 -16.39 7.77
CA ALA A 189 6.35 -15.62 6.53
C ALA A 189 6.29 -14.09 6.73
N ALA A 190 6.49 -13.59 7.95
CA ALA A 190 6.32 -12.19 8.33
C ALA A 190 7.04 -11.17 7.41
N ARG A 191 8.20 -11.57 6.90
CA ARG A 191 9.05 -10.72 6.03
C ARG A 191 8.84 -10.95 4.54
N MET A 192 8.03 -11.94 4.14
CA MET A 192 7.69 -12.17 2.73
C MET A 192 6.83 -11.04 2.17
N ASP A 193 6.90 -10.85 0.85
CA ASP A 193 6.02 -9.94 0.11
C ASP A 193 4.54 -10.28 0.31
N THR A 194 3.69 -9.27 0.29
CA THR A 194 2.23 -9.41 0.45
C THR A 194 1.61 -10.42 -0.52
N SER A 195 2.19 -10.63 -1.69
CA SER A 195 1.74 -11.62 -2.67
C SER A 195 1.87 -13.07 -2.18
N SER A 196 2.57 -13.30 -1.07
CA SER A 196 2.66 -14.62 -0.44
C SER A 196 1.34 -15.13 0.16
N LEU A 197 0.23 -14.35 0.11
CA LEU A 197 -1.14 -14.82 0.45
C LEU A 197 -1.48 -16.14 -0.23
N ILE A 198 -1.02 -16.37 -1.43
CA ILE A 198 -1.22 -17.62 -2.17
C ILE A 198 -0.66 -18.85 -1.43
N LYS A 199 0.32 -18.70 -0.53
CA LYS A 199 0.92 -19.83 0.21
C LYS A 199 -0.06 -20.54 1.14
N ARG A 200 -1.13 -19.86 1.55
CA ARG A 200 -2.21 -20.43 2.36
C ARG A 200 -3.12 -21.36 1.57
N LEU A 201 -3.14 -21.23 0.26
CA LEU A 201 -4.10 -21.91 -0.60
C LEU A 201 -3.53 -23.26 -1.07
N PRO A 202 -4.30 -24.37 -0.95
CA PRO A 202 -3.91 -25.63 -1.54
C PRO A 202 -3.83 -25.48 -3.06
N ARG A 203 -2.65 -25.83 -3.62
CA ARG A 203 -2.41 -25.76 -5.06
C ARG A 203 -1.44 -26.84 -5.52
N LYS A 204 -1.64 -27.32 -6.75
CA LYS A 204 -0.64 -28.12 -7.44
C LYS A 204 0.58 -27.27 -7.71
N LYS A 205 1.75 -27.80 -7.50
CA LYS A 205 2.99 -27.14 -7.94
C LYS A 205 3.11 -27.24 -9.45
N ALA A 206 3.62 -26.18 -10.08
CA ALA A 206 3.89 -26.17 -11.52
C ALA A 206 5.01 -27.16 -11.86
#